data_8ab0aef6dda00f07153b8f311973ead6
#
_entry.id   8ab0aef6dda00f07153b8f311973ead6
#
_cell.length_a   1.000
_cell.length_b   1.000
_cell.length_c   1.000
_cell.angle_alpha   90.00
_cell.angle_beta   90.00
_cell.angle_gamma   90.00
#
_symmetry.space_group_name_H-M   'P 1'
#
loop_
_entity.id
_entity.type
_entity.pdbx_description
1 polymer ?
#
loop_
_entity_poly.entity_id
_entity_poly.type
_entity_poly.pdbx_seq_one_letter_code
_entity_poly.pdbx_strand_id
1 'polypeptide(L)'
;MKIENEKISHFKGCLTLITCMMKREVMELWRECFDDTEEFVQFYFDKKYKDENALVYWDEQGAAIAALQTPLYPMTFGMTQIMTGYISGACTHPLARARGVMTKLLREAFYMMRGRKIPMSTLIPASEWLYDYYGKMGYATVFDYTLEHYTILDKPVADHFRVEAIREEGVLTDDVFNYFQSMMRLRPCCVQHEREDFEVIMESLRMDGGVLIVVYSDKNVVGMAFAEPRGNHALVLDGMYDSEDVKRVALWGVMKYLDVV
;
A
#
# COMPACT_ATOMS: atom_id res chain seq x y z
N MET A 1 29.78 -0.61 27.31
CA MET A 1 30.14 -1.04 25.96
C MET A 1 29.95 0.18 25.08
N LYS A 2 31.04 0.95 24.91
CA LYS A 2 31.10 2.15 24.05
C LYS A 2 31.74 1.70 22.76
N ILE A 3 30.92 1.48 21.73
CA ILE A 3 31.41 1.27 20.37
C ILE A 3 30.46 1.99 19.43
N GLU A 4 31.01 2.84 18.58
CA GLU A 4 30.49 3.36 17.32
C GLU A 4 29.66 4.64 17.28
N ASN A 5 29.91 5.60 18.15
CA ASN A 5 29.50 6.98 17.86
C ASN A 5 30.58 7.83 17.14
N GLU A 6 31.76 7.28 16.83
CA GLU A 6 32.87 8.06 16.24
C GLU A 6 32.97 8.03 14.73
N LYS A 7 32.23 7.16 14.03
CA LYS A 7 32.24 7.11 12.54
C LYS A 7 31.23 8.04 11.85
N ILE A 8 30.31 8.64 12.59
CA ILE A 8 29.26 9.51 12.02
C ILE A 8 29.72 10.98 11.88
N SER A 9 30.77 11.40 12.57
CA SER A 9 31.15 12.83 12.60
C SER A 9 32.03 13.31 11.43
N HIS A 10 32.51 12.44 10.54
CA HIS A 10 33.40 12.84 9.43
C HIS A 10 32.76 12.86 8.02
N PHE A 11 31.42 12.64 7.91
CA PHE A 11 30.75 12.46 6.63
C PHE A 11 29.72 13.54 6.26
N LYS A 12 29.88 14.78 6.71
CA LYS A 12 28.97 15.88 6.33
C LYS A 12 28.95 16.24 4.84
N GLY A 13 29.92 15.77 4.06
CA GLY A 13 29.97 15.98 2.59
C GLY A 13 29.54 14.78 1.73
N CYS A 14 29.27 13.61 2.35
CA CYS A 14 29.01 12.37 1.62
C CYS A 14 27.59 11.80 1.83
N LEU A 15 26.77 12.44 2.69
CA LEU A 15 25.45 11.91 3.05
C LEU A 15 24.53 11.78 1.80
N THR A 16 24.52 12.78 0.92
CA THR A 16 23.69 12.79 -0.30
C THR A 16 24.11 11.72 -1.31
N LEU A 17 25.41 11.44 -1.41
CA LEU A 17 25.95 10.40 -2.30
C LEU A 17 25.65 8.98 -1.75
N ILE A 18 25.74 8.77 -0.45
CA ILE A 18 25.42 7.50 0.21
C ILE A 18 23.92 7.20 0.10
N THR A 19 23.07 8.20 0.30
CA THR A 19 21.62 8.10 0.18
C THR A 19 21.20 7.72 -1.25
N CYS A 20 21.76 8.38 -2.25
CA CYS A 20 21.50 8.07 -3.66
C CYS A 20 21.99 6.65 -4.05
N MET A 21 23.10 6.20 -3.50
CA MET A 21 23.60 4.83 -3.71
C MET A 21 22.67 3.80 -3.08
N MET A 22 22.17 4.03 -1.86
CA MET A 22 21.29 3.08 -1.17
C MET A 22 19.98 2.88 -1.92
N LYS A 23 19.30 3.95 -2.36
CA LYS A 23 18.07 3.86 -3.17
C LYS A 23 18.31 3.00 -4.43
N ARG A 24 19.41 3.24 -5.14
CA ARG A 24 19.73 2.51 -6.37
C ARG A 24 19.95 1.01 -6.11
N GLU A 25 20.76 0.67 -5.12
CA GLU A 25 21.05 -0.73 -4.78
C GLU A 25 19.79 -1.49 -4.30
N VAL A 26 18.92 -0.82 -3.53
CA VAL A 26 17.63 -1.42 -3.12
C VAL A 26 16.71 -1.60 -4.33
N MET A 27 16.70 -0.66 -5.25
CA MET A 27 15.91 -0.73 -6.49
C MET A 27 16.40 -1.87 -7.41
N GLU A 28 17.73 -2.05 -7.52
CA GLU A 28 18.31 -3.17 -8.27
C GLU A 28 17.95 -4.50 -7.62
N LEU A 29 18.08 -4.62 -6.29
CA LEU A 29 17.66 -5.81 -5.56
C LEU A 29 16.15 -6.11 -5.70
N TRP A 30 15.31 -5.08 -5.77
CA TRP A 30 13.88 -5.22 -6.03
C TRP A 30 13.63 -5.90 -7.37
N ARG A 31 14.28 -5.43 -8.45
CA ARG A 31 14.19 -6.04 -9.80
C ARG A 31 14.59 -7.49 -9.83
N GLU A 32 15.57 -7.89 -9.02
CA GLU A 32 16.04 -9.29 -8.90
C GLU A 32 15.05 -10.18 -8.13
N CYS A 33 14.19 -9.59 -7.29
CA CYS A 33 13.36 -10.33 -6.34
C CYS A 33 11.88 -10.37 -6.70
N PHE A 34 11.38 -9.36 -7.41
CA PHE A 34 9.98 -9.19 -7.77
C PHE A 34 9.82 -9.15 -9.28
N ASP A 35 8.67 -9.63 -9.75
CA ASP A 35 8.31 -9.63 -11.18
C ASP A 35 7.42 -8.41 -11.52
N ASP A 36 7.79 -7.26 -10.96
CA ASP A 36 7.08 -6.00 -11.20
C ASP A 36 7.57 -5.36 -12.51
N THR A 37 6.70 -4.60 -13.16
CA THR A 37 7.07 -3.83 -14.36
C THR A 37 8.05 -2.71 -14.00
N GLU A 38 8.92 -2.33 -14.93
CA GLU A 38 9.87 -1.22 -14.70
C GLU A 38 9.14 0.09 -14.38
N GLU A 39 7.96 0.31 -14.97
CA GLU A 39 7.11 1.46 -14.68
C GLU A 39 6.66 1.48 -13.22
N PHE A 40 6.20 0.33 -12.69
CA PHE A 40 5.80 0.21 -11.29
C PHE A 40 7.01 0.38 -10.34
N VAL A 41 8.16 -0.22 -10.66
CA VAL A 41 9.38 -0.07 -9.85
C VAL A 41 9.77 1.41 -9.76
N GLN A 42 9.83 2.11 -10.90
CA GLN A 42 10.15 3.53 -10.92
C GLN A 42 9.15 4.36 -10.11
N PHE A 43 7.84 4.12 -10.32
CA PHE A 43 6.76 4.77 -9.59
C PHE A 43 6.90 4.57 -8.07
N TYR A 44 7.09 3.31 -7.61
CA TYR A 44 7.22 3.01 -6.20
C TYR A 44 8.41 3.73 -5.57
N PHE A 45 9.57 3.67 -6.22
CA PHE A 45 10.78 4.29 -5.71
C PHE A 45 10.73 5.82 -5.74
N ASP A 46 9.99 6.42 -6.64
CA ASP A 46 9.85 7.88 -6.69
C ASP A 46 8.79 8.41 -5.71
N LYS A 47 7.72 7.66 -5.46
CA LYS A 47 6.59 8.12 -4.65
C LYS A 47 6.61 7.61 -3.20
N LYS A 48 7.07 6.38 -2.98
CA LYS A 48 6.93 5.69 -1.67
C LYS A 48 8.24 5.41 -0.97
N TYR A 49 9.30 5.16 -1.71
CA TYR A 49 10.59 4.86 -1.11
C TYR A 49 11.17 6.06 -0.36
N LYS A 50 11.64 5.82 0.88
CA LYS A 50 12.39 6.79 1.67
C LYS A 50 13.53 6.05 2.38
N ASP A 51 14.75 6.59 2.29
CA ASP A 51 15.93 5.96 2.91
C ASP A 51 15.77 5.79 4.42
N GLU A 52 15.12 6.74 5.11
CA GLU A 52 14.87 6.66 6.56
C GLU A 52 13.94 5.50 6.97
N ASN A 53 13.21 4.93 6.03
CA ASN A 53 12.33 3.77 6.23
C ASN A 53 12.95 2.47 5.73
N ALA A 54 14.09 2.52 5.04
CA ALA A 54 14.73 1.35 4.46
C ALA A 54 15.73 0.73 5.44
N LEU A 55 15.69 -0.60 5.53
CA LEU A 55 16.74 -1.40 6.16
C LEU A 55 17.34 -2.30 5.10
N VAL A 56 18.67 -2.33 5.03
CA VAL A 56 19.41 -3.07 4.03
C VAL A 56 20.48 -3.93 4.69
N TYR A 57 20.57 -5.18 4.27
CA TYR A 57 21.66 -6.08 4.66
C TYR A 57 22.65 -6.18 3.50
N TRP A 58 23.89 -5.81 3.79
CA TRP A 58 24.98 -5.77 2.82
C TRP A 58 25.89 -6.99 2.98
N ASP A 59 26.42 -7.50 1.89
CA ASP A 59 27.48 -8.51 1.94
C ASP A 59 28.85 -7.86 2.19
N GLU A 60 29.88 -8.72 2.24
CA GLU A 60 31.28 -8.27 2.47
C GLU A 60 31.85 -7.45 1.30
N GLN A 61 31.23 -7.54 0.12
CA GLN A 61 31.60 -6.80 -1.07
C GLN A 61 30.86 -5.46 -1.20
N GLY A 62 29.90 -5.21 -0.31
CA GLY A 62 29.08 -4.01 -0.30
C GLY A 62 27.88 -4.05 -1.25
N ALA A 63 27.45 -5.25 -1.69
CA ALA A 63 26.22 -5.42 -2.43
C ALA A 63 25.03 -5.63 -1.49
N ALA A 64 23.87 -5.03 -1.82
CA ALA A 64 22.63 -5.24 -1.07
C ALA A 64 22.10 -6.66 -1.34
N ILE A 65 22.00 -7.48 -0.31
CA ILE A 65 21.53 -8.88 -0.45
C ILE A 65 20.18 -9.14 0.22
N ALA A 66 19.69 -8.22 1.04
CA ALA A 66 18.31 -8.19 1.50
C ALA A 66 17.91 -6.76 1.85
N ALA A 67 16.65 -6.42 1.63
CA ALA A 67 16.09 -5.13 2.00
C ALA A 67 14.65 -5.30 2.45
N LEU A 68 14.19 -4.36 3.27
CA LEU A 68 12.79 -4.12 3.57
C LEU A 68 12.58 -2.64 3.88
N GLN A 69 11.35 -2.20 3.82
CA GLN A 69 10.97 -0.85 4.20
C GLN A 69 9.92 -0.88 5.30
N THR A 70 9.90 0.19 6.11
CA THR A 70 9.01 0.35 7.25
C THR A 70 8.31 1.71 7.23
N PRO A 71 7.57 2.05 6.13
CA PRO A 71 6.78 3.26 6.14
C PRO A 71 5.78 3.23 7.30
N LEU A 72 5.51 4.39 7.86
CA LEU A 72 4.64 4.55 9.02
C LEU A 72 3.28 5.03 8.58
N TYR A 73 2.25 4.36 9.08
CA TYR A 73 0.86 4.74 8.84
C TYR A 73 0.08 4.82 10.16
N PRO A 74 -0.80 5.82 10.33
CA PRO A 74 -1.83 5.74 11.34
C PRO A 74 -2.75 4.55 11.03
N MET A 75 -3.25 3.89 12.06
CA MET A 75 -4.19 2.79 11.93
C MET A 75 -5.28 2.92 12.99
N THR A 76 -6.53 2.75 12.60
CA THR A 76 -7.62 2.62 13.58
C THR A 76 -7.46 1.31 14.32
N PHE A 77 -7.67 1.33 15.64
CA PHE A 77 -7.65 0.16 16.50
C PHE A 77 -8.81 0.29 17.50
N GLY A 78 -9.93 -0.28 17.15
CA GLY A 78 -11.20 -0.04 17.83
C GLY A 78 -11.57 1.44 17.75
N MET A 79 -11.74 2.08 18.91
CA MET A 79 -12.10 3.51 19.01
C MET A 79 -10.89 4.45 19.09
N THR A 80 -9.68 3.94 18.95
CA THR A 80 -8.44 4.73 19.01
C THR A 80 -7.67 4.66 17.70
N GLN A 81 -6.64 5.46 17.60
CA GLN A 81 -5.71 5.44 16.49
C GLN A 81 -4.30 5.20 17.02
N ILE A 82 -3.57 4.30 16.41
CA ILE A 82 -2.19 3.97 16.76
C ILE A 82 -1.31 4.10 15.51
N MET A 83 -0.02 4.33 15.72
CA MET A 83 0.95 4.29 14.63
C MET A 83 1.38 2.84 14.37
N THR A 84 1.39 2.42 13.12
CA THR A 84 1.91 1.11 12.68
C THR A 84 3.07 1.27 11.71
N GLY A 85 4.06 0.38 11.80
CA GLY A 85 5.10 0.24 10.78
C GLY A 85 4.68 -0.82 9.77
N TYR A 86 4.47 -0.42 8.52
CA TYR A 86 4.10 -1.34 7.45
C TYR A 86 5.35 -1.95 6.82
N ILE A 87 5.51 -3.27 6.88
CA ILE A 87 6.62 -3.96 6.20
C ILE A 87 6.30 -4.05 4.72
N SER A 88 7.08 -3.36 3.91
CA SER A 88 6.95 -3.30 2.47
C SER A 88 8.25 -3.69 1.78
N GLY A 89 8.17 -4.26 0.57
CA GLY A 89 9.32 -4.58 -0.25
C GLY A 89 10.33 -5.52 0.42
N ALA A 90 9.87 -6.43 1.29
CA ALA A 90 10.73 -7.37 1.99
C ALA A 90 11.27 -8.42 1.01
N CYS A 91 12.53 -8.28 0.61
CA CYS A 91 13.16 -9.14 -0.38
C CYS A 91 14.56 -9.60 0.03
N THR A 92 14.94 -10.77 -0.47
CA THR A 92 16.28 -11.34 -0.30
C THR A 92 16.74 -11.88 -1.65
N HIS A 93 17.93 -11.45 -2.07
CA HIS A 93 18.56 -11.91 -3.29
C HIS A 93 18.54 -13.45 -3.36
N PRO A 94 18.20 -14.06 -4.52
CA PRO A 94 18.03 -15.51 -4.63
C PRO A 94 19.18 -16.34 -4.06
N LEU A 95 20.42 -15.95 -4.29
CA LEU A 95 21.60 -16.63 -3.78
C LEU A 95 21.85 -16.48 -2.27
N ALA A 96 21.15 -15.54 -1.61
CA ALA A 96 21.27 -15.31 -0.17
C ALA A 96 20.07 -15.87 0.63
N ARG A 97 19.08 -16.47 -0.05
CA ARG A 97 17.91 -17.09 0.59
C ARG A 97 18.28 -18.26 1.49
N ALA A 98 17.39 -18.63 2.40
CA ALA A 98 17.54 -19.71 3.39
C ALA A 98 18.74 -19.56 4.37
N ARG A 99 19.38 -18.39 4.42
CA ARG A 99 20.49 -18.10 5.36
C ARG A 99 20.03 -17.29 6.59
N GLY A 100 18.73 -17.05 6.75
CA GLY A 100 18.17 -16.29 7.87
C GLY A 100 18.40 -14.78 7.80
N VAL A 101 18.84 -14.25 6.65
CA VAL A 101 19.14 -12.81 6.48
C VAL A 101 17.89 -11.97 6.72
N MET A 102 16.77 -12.28 6.06
CA MET A 102 15.51 -11.55 6.25
C MET A 102 14.99 -11.64 7.69
N THR A 103 15.17 -12.78 8.36
CA THR A 103 14.82 -12.92 9.79
C THR A 103 15.60 -11.96 10.68
N LYS A 104 16.89 -11.74 10.38
CA LYS A 104 17.70 -10.76 11.10
C LYS A 104 17.21 -9.34 10.81
N LEU A 105 16.93 -9.04 9.55
CA LEU A 105 16.48 -7.72 9.11
C LEU A 105 15.12 -7.35 9.73
N LEU A 106 14.17 -8.29 9.79
CA LEU A 106 12.89 -8.10 10.48
C LEU A 106 13.07 -7.82 11.98
N ARG A 107 13.99 -8.52 12.64
CA ARG A 107 14.29 -8.24 14.05
C ARG A 107 14.84 -6.83 14.25
N GLU A 108 15.73 -6.39 13.38
CA GLU A 108 16.25 -5.01 13.42
C GLU A 108 15.12 -4.00 13.16
N ALA A 109 14.20 -4.27 12.24
CA ALA A 109 13.02 -3.45 12.03
C ALA A 109 12.18 -3.31 13.32
N PHE A 110 11.94 -4.41 14.04
CA PHE A 110 11.22 -4.37 15.31
C PHE A 110 11.97 -3.59 16.40
N TYR A 111 13.29 -3.73 16.48
CA TYR A 111 14.10 -2.92 17.41
C TYR A 111 14.02 -1.44 17.08
N MET A 112 14.10 -1.08 15.79
CA MET A 112 13.97 0.30 15.34
C MET A 112 12.57 0.86 15.64
N MET A 113 11.50 0.13 15.33
CA MET A 113 10.13 0.52 15.65
C MET A 113 9.95 0.72 17.16
N ARG A 114 10.43 -0.22 17.98
CA ARG A 114 10.39 -0.10 19.44
C ARG A 114 11.12 1.15 19.94
N GLY A 115 12.30 1.45 19.39
CA GLY A 115 13.06 2.66 19.71
C GLY A 115 12.30 3.94 19.35
N ARG A 116 11.53 3.92 18.28
CA ARG A 116 10.64 5.00 17.84
C ARG A 116 9.27 5.01 18.55
N LYS A 117 9.02 4.11 19.50
CA LYS A 117 7.75 3.94 20.22
C LYS A 117 6.57 3.59 19.28
N ILE A 118 6.83 2.85 18.22
CA ILE A 118 5.81 2.34 17.31
C ILE A 118 5.36 0.98 17.85
N PRO A 119 4.09 0.86 18.30
CA PRO A 119 3.65 -0.30 19.06
C PRO A 119 3.30 -1.50 18.19
N MET A 120 3.08 -1.31 16.88
CA MET A 120 2.55 -2.32 15.99
C MET A 120 3.28 -2.33 14.65
N SER A 121 3.34 -3.50 14.05
CA SER A 121 3.78 -3.71 12.67
C SER A 121 2.72 -4.49 11.90
N THR A 122 2.48 -4.11 10.65
CA THR A 122 1.55 -4.77 9.74
C THR A 122 2.23 -5.10 8.42
N LEU A 123 1.69 -6.07 7.71
CA LEU A 123 2.11 -6.41 6.34
C LEU A 123 0.99 -7.20 5.64
N ILE A 124 1.11 -7.34 4.33
CA ILE A 124 0.30 -8.23 3.52
C ILE A 124 1.23 -9.28 2.91
N PRO A 125 1.08 -10.57 3.25
CA PRO A 125 1.90 -11.63 2.65
C PRO A 125 1.56 -11.81 1.17
N ALA A 126 2.56 -11.80 0.30
CA ALA A 126 2.38 -11.97 -1.14
C ALA A 126 2.06 -13.43 -1.56
N SER A 127 2.24 -14.41 -0.66
CA SER A 127 2.03 -15.82 -0.94
C SER A 127 1.61 -16.57 0.33
N GLU A 128 0.88 -17.66 0.17
CA GLU A 128 0.31 -18.42 1.28
C GLU A 128 1.38 -18.93 2.28
N TRP A 129 2.50 -19.43 1.80
CA TRP A 129 3.58 -19.92 2.67
C TRP A 129 4.23 -18.82 3.54
N LEU A 130 4.07 -17.56 3.18
CA LEU A 130 4.57 -16.41 3.95
C LEU A 130 3.79 -16.19 5.25
N TYR A 131 2.54 -16.63 5.35
CA TYR A 131 1.80 -16.59 6.61
C TYR A 131 2.52 -17.38 7.71
N ASP A 132 2.98 -18.60 7.40
CA ASP A 132 3.76 -19.42 8.33
C ASP A 132 5.11 -18.78 8.67
N TYR A 133 5.74 -18.16 7.67
CA TYR A 133 7.02 -17.49 7.86
C TYR A 133 6.88 -16.30 8.81
N TYR A 134 5.93 -15.40 8.55
CA TYR A 134 5.69 -14.22 9.39
C TYR A 134 5.08 -14.61 10.75
N GLY A 135 4.29 -15.67 10.81
CA GLY A 135 3.78 -16.23 12.07
C GLY A 135 4.90 -16.60 13.05
N LYS A 136 6.02 -17.17 12.56
CA LYS A 136 7.23 -17.43 13.37
C LYS A 136 7.94 -16.17 13.84
N MET A 137 7.65 -15.03 13.23
CA MET A 137 8.16 -13.71 13.63
C MET A 137 7.22 -12.95 14.57
N GLY A 138 6.07 -13.56 14.94
CA GLY A 138 5.10 -13.00 15.87
C GLY A 138 3.91 -12.28 15.20
N TYR A 139 3.76 -12.38 13.89
CA TYR A 139 2.57 -11.88 13.21
C TYR A 139 1.40 -12.86 13.35
N ALA A 140 0.20 -12.32 13.36
CA ALA A 140 -1.04 -13.08 13.29
C ALA A 140 -1.95 -12.48 12.21
N THR A 141 -2.75 -13.31 11.57
CA THR A 141 -3.79 -12.85 10.66
C THR A 141 -4.88 -12.15 11.47
N VAL A 142 -5.15 -10.90 11.15
CA VAL A 142 -6.10 -10.03 11.87
C VAL A 142 -7.08 -9.32 10.93
N PHE A 143 -6.84 -9.39 9.61
CA PHE A 143 -7.70 -8.81 8.61
C PHE A 143 -8.24 -9.91 7.72
N ASP A 144 -9.56 -10.04 7.71
CA ASP A 144 -10.28 -10.90 6.79
C ASP A 144 -10.94 -10.06 5.70
N TYR A 145 -11.18 -10.66 4.54
CA TYR A 145 -11.96 -10.05 3.49
C TYR A 145 -13.00 -11.04 2.99
N THR A 146 -14.11 -10.52 2.50
CA THR A 146 -15.15 -11.30 1.83
C THR A 146 -15.04 -11.06 0.34
N LEU A 147 -14.93 -12.14 -0.44
CA LEU A 147 -15.03 -12.06 -1.88
C LEU A 147 -16.49 -12.27 -2.29
N GLU A 148 -17.08 -11.26 -2.89
CA GLU A 148 -18.45 -11.29 -3.39
C GLU A 148 -18.45 -11.31 -4.93
N HIS A 149 -19.32 -12.10 -5.52
CA HIS A 149 -19.50 -12.15 -6.96
C HIS A 149 -20.84 -11.50 -7.34
N TYR A 150 -20.77 -10.53 -8.23
CA TYR A 150 -21.93 -9.81 -8.71
C TYR A 150 -22.10 -10.01 -10.22
N THR A 151 -23.36 -10.21 -10.64
CA THR A 151 -23.78 -10.09 -12.02
C THR A 151 -24.80 -8.99 -12.08
N ILE A 152 -24.52 -7.93 -12.81
CA ILE A 152 -25.41 -6.78 -12.93
C ILE A 152 -25.86 -6.71 -14.38
N LEU A 153 -27.12 -7.03 -14.62
CA LEU A 153 -27.68 -7.11 -15.96
C LEU A 153 -28.31 -5.80 -16.43
N ASP A 154 -28.90 -5.04 -15.50
CA ASP A 154 -29.65 -3.84 -15.81
C ASP A 154 -29.17 -2.60 -15.06
N LYS A 155 -29.33 -1.44 -15.70
CA LYS A 155 -29.12 -0.16 -15.03
C LYS A 155 -30.06 -0.06 -13.84
N PRO A 156 -29.54 0.23 -12.63
CA PRO A 156 -30.39 0.45 -11.46
C PRO A 156 -31.38 1.60 -11.69
N VAL A 157 -32.62 1.43 -11.27
CA VAL A 157 -33.63 2.51 -11.27
C VAL A 157 -33.30 3.44 -10.11
N ALA A 158 -32.45 4.43 -10.36
CA ALA A 158 -31.95 5.34 -9.33
C ALA A 158 -31.60 6.70 -9.96
N ASP A 159 -32.61 7.36 -10.55
CA ASP A 159 -32.43 8.59 -11.33
C ASP A 159 -31.94 9.81 -10.51
N HIS A 160 -31.93 9.69 -9.19
CA HIS A 160 -31.42 10.74 -8.28
C HIS A 160 -29.94 10.63 -8.00
N PHE A 161 -29.26 9.54 -8.42
CA PHE A 161 -27.83 9.40 -8.27
C PHE A 161 -27.07 9.80 -9.54
N ARG A 162 -26.00 10.55 -9.37
CA ARG A 162 -25.04 10.89 -10.42
C ARG A 162 -23.78 10.03 -10.22
N VAL A 163 -23.31 9.40 -11.28
CA VAL A 163 -22.12 8.56 -11.28
C VAL A 163 -21.04 9.22 -12.10
N GLU A 164 -19.86 9.34 -11.52
CA GLU A 164 -18.66 9.83 -12.19
C GLU A 164 -17.57 8.77 -12.14
N ALA A 165 -16.75 8.72 -13.19
CA ALA A 165 -15.56 7.89 -13.27
C ALA A 165 -14.34 8.81 -13.28
N ILE A 166 -13.47 8.65 -12.29
CA ILE A 166 -12.23 9.42 -12.16
C ILE A 166 -11.07 8.55 -12.67
N ARG A 167 -10.46 8.98 -13.78
CA ARG A 167 -9.32 8.33 -14.43
C ARG A 167 -8.12 9.26 -14.61
N GLU A 168 -8.30 10.58 -14.50
CA GLU A 168 -7.27 11.57 -14.82
C GLU A 168 -6.77 12.27 -13.57
N GLU A 169 -5.53 12.79 -13.62
CA GLU A 169 -4.98 13.65 -12.60
C GLU A 169 -5.77 14.97 -12.51
N GLY A 170 -5.85 15.52 -11.32
CA GLY A 170 -6.43 16.84 -11.07
C GLY A 170 -7.95 16.88 -10.89
N VAL A 171 -8.65 15.75 -11.02
CA VAL A 171 -10.10 15.65 -10.82
C VAL A 171 -10.47 15.26 -9.37
N LEU A 172 -9.47 14.95 -8.54
CA LEU A 172 -9.68 14.62 -7.13
C LEU A 172 -10.06 15.86 -6.32
N THR A 173 -11.39 16.00 -6.08
CA THR A 173 -11.92 17.06 -5.24
C THR A 173 -11.74 16.73 -3.76
N ASP A 174 -11.78 17.76 -2.91
CA ASP A 174 -11.73 17.60 -1.47
C ASP A 174 -12.89 16.75 -0.94
N ASP A 175 -14.06 16.82 -1.57
CA ASP A 175 -15.26 16.06 -1.18
C ASP A 175 -15.02 14.55 -1.33
N VAL A 176 -14.37 14.12 -2.41
CA VAL A 176 -14.04 12.70 -2.68
C VAL A 176 -13.06 12.20 -1.63
N PHE A 177 -11.97 12.94 -1.36
CA PHE A 177 -11.02 12.56 -0.33
C PHE A 177 -11.63 12.57 1.07
N ASN A 178 -12.43 13.57 1.41
CA ASN A 178 -13.08 13.65 2.71
C ASN A 178 -14.06 12.49 2.95
N TYR A 179 -14.79 12.09 1.92
CA TYR A 179 -15.66 10.90 1.99
C TYR A 179 -14.81 9.64 2.22
N PHE A 180 -13.78 9.41 1.40
CA PHE A 180 -12.84 8.30 1.58
C PHE A 180 -12.31 8.25 3.02
N GLN A 181 -11.75 9.35 3.52
CA GLN A 181 -11.15 9.39 4.85
C GLN A 181 -12.20 9.14 5.94
N SER A 182 -13.43 9.69 5.80
CA SER A 182 -14.51 9.46 6.77
C SER A 182 -14.88 7.99 6.87
N MET A 183 -15.02 7.31 5.74
CA MET A 183 -15.36 5.88 5.67
C MET A 183 -14.24 4.99 6.18
N MET A 184 -12.97 5.32 5.88
CA MET A 184 -11.82 4.61 6.42
C MET A 184 -11.75 4.70 7.95
N ARG A 185 -12.08 5.85 8.53
CA ARG A 185 -12.11 6.05 9.99
C ARG A 185 -13.19 5.24 10.70
N LEU A 186 -14.26 4.86 10.01
CA LEU A 186 -15.32 4.01 10.58
C LEU A 186 -14.90 2.54 10.69
N ARG A 187 -13.86 2.11 9.97
CA ARG A 187 -13.37 0.75 10.03
C ARG A 187 -12.60 0.53 11.35
N PRO A 188 -12.96 -0.50 12.16
CA PRO A 188 -12.41 -0.67 13.51
C PRO A 188 -10.93 -1.07 13.54
N CYS A 189 -10.41 -1.61 12.44
CA CYS A 189 -9.01 -1.97 12.28
C CYS A 189 -8.61 -1.74 10.81
N CYS A 190 -7.98 -0.60 10.53
CA CYS A 190 -7.69 -0.20 9.16
C CYS A 190 -6.54 0.79 9.12
N VAL A 191 -5.59 0.58 8.21
CA VAL A 191 -4.55 1.56 7.89
C VAL A 191 -5.22 2.80 7.31
N GLN A 192 -4.85 3.95 7.84
CA GLN A 192 -5.37 5.24 7.39
C GLN A 192 -4.41 5.88 6.40
N HIS A 193 -4.95 6.60 5.44
CA HIS A 193 -4.19 7.26 4.39
C HIS A 193 -4.41 8.77 4.45
N GLU A 194 -3.34 9.53 4.35
CA GLU A 194 -3.38 10.96 4.14
C GLU A 194 -3.63 11.27 2.64
N ARG A 195 -3.80 12.54 2.31
CA ARG A 195 -4.12 12.95 0.93
C ARG A 195 -3.07 12.50 -0.08
N GLU A 196 -1.81 12.65 0.28
CA GLU A 196 -0.69 12.24 -0.56
C GLU A 196 -0.69 10.72 -0.82
N ASP A 197 -1.07 9.92 0.17
CA ASP A 197 -1.24 8.47 -0.02
C ASP A 197 -2.39 8.15 -0.96
N PHE A 198 -3.51 8.87 -0.81
CA PHE A 198 -4.67 8.69 -1.68
C PHE A 198 -4.36 9.04 -3.14
N GLU A 199 -3.60 10.10 -3.39
CA GLU A 199 -3.11 10.47 -4.73
C GLU A 199 -2.23 9.37 -5.34
N VAL A 200 -1.34 8.77 -4.53
CA VAL A 200 -0.50 7.64 -4.96
C VAL A 200 -1.35 6.38 -5.25
N ILE A 201 -2.38 6.10 -4.44
CA ILE A 201 -3.34 5.01 -4.70
C ILE A 201 -4.03 5.24 -6.05
N MET A 202 -4.46 6.47 -6.34
CA MET A 202 -5.10 6.80 -7.60
C MET A 202 -4.16 6.69 -8.80
N GLU A 203 -2.89 7.05 -8.64
CA GLU A 203 -1.88 6.91 -9.69
C GLU A 203 -1.60 5.42 -9.98
N SER A 204 -1.44 4.59 -8.94
CA SER A 204 -1.30 3.13 -9.09
C SER A 204 -2.52 2.51 -9.77
N LEU A 205 -3.73 2.89 -9.35
CA LEU A 205 -4.97 2.40 -9.97
C LEU A 205 -5.03 2.69 -11.48
N ARG A 206 -4.57 3.87 -11.90
CA ARG A 206 -4.52 4.24 -13.32
C ARG A 206 -3.49 3.42 -14.10
N MET A 207 -2.33 3.14 -13.51
CA MET A 207 -1.31 2.30 -14.15
C MET A 207 -1.84 0.91 -14.48
N ASP A 208 -2.74 0.37 -13.64
CA ASP A 208 -3.40 -0.91 -13.84
C ASP A 208 -4.65 -0.80 -14.76
N GLY A 209 -4.87 0.36 -15.40
CA GLY A 209 -6.04 0.62 -16.26
C GLY A 209 -7.34 0.77 -15.47
N GLY A 210 -7.24 0.95 -14.16
CA GLY A 210 -8.38 1.03 -13.26
C GLY A 210 -9.10 2.37 -13.26
N VAL A 211 -10.14 2.45 -12.44
CA VAL A 211 -11.03 3.59 -12.32
C VAL A 211 -11.53 3.73 -10.87
N LEU A 212 -11.66 4.96 -10.40
CA LEU A 212 -12.44 5.27 -9.23
C LEU A 212 -13.84 5.70 -9.68
N ILE A 213 -14.85 4.93 -9.32
CA ILE A 213 -16.25 5.31 -9.48
C ILE A 213 -16.69 6.07 -8.23
N VAL A 214 -17.30 7.23 -8.44
CA VAL A 214 -17.88 8.05 -7.37
C VAL A 214 -19.36 8.23 -7.62
N VAL A 215 -20.18 7.99 -6.60
CA VAL A 215 -21.62 8.17 -6.63
C VAL A 215 -22.00 9.38 -5.79
N TYR A 216 -22.78 10.28 -6.38
CA TYR A 216 -23.28 11.46 -5.73
C TYR A 216 -24.81 11.40 -5.58
N SER A 217 -25.29 11.85 -4.44
CA SER A 217 -26.68 12.26 -4.23
C SER A 217 -26.68 13.77 -4.06
N ASP A 218 -27.34 14.48 -4.98
CA ASP A 218 -27.23 15.94 -5.13
C ASP A 218 -25.75 16.36 -5.30
N LYS A 219 -25.20 17.03 -4.28
CA LYS A 219 -23.81 17.49 -4.24
C LYS A 219 -22.90 16.65 -3.34
N ASN A 220 -23.46 15.70 -2.60
CA ASN A 220 -22.72 14.93 -1.61
C ASN A 220 -22.22 13.61 -2.22
N VAL A 221 -20.98 13.25 -1.95
CA VAL A 221 -20.48 11.89 -2.21
C VAL A 221 -21.16 10.94 -1.24
N VAL A 222 -21.78 9.89 -1.76
CA VAL A 222 -22.49 8.86 -0.98
C VAL A 222 -21.94 7.45 -1.22
N GLY A 223 -21.02 7.30 -2.16
CA GLY A 223 -20.37 6.02 -2.42
C GLY A 223 -19.19 6.14 -3.36
N MET A 224 -18.27 5.17 -3.25
CA MET A 224 -17.16 5.01 -4.18
C MET A 224 -16.74 3.55 -4.33
N ALA A 225 -16.12 3.24 -5.46
CA ALA A 225 -15.53 1.94 -5.73
C ALA A 225 -14.22 2.10 -6.51
N PHE A 226 -13.15 1.51 -6.00
CA PHE A 226 -11.87 1.36 -6.71
C PHE A 226 -11.92 0.06 -7.50
N ALA A 227 -11.77 0.11 -8.80
CA ALA A 227 -11.91 -1.07 -9.63
C ALA A 227 -10.89 -1.09 -10.77
N GLU A 228 -10.48 -2.29 -11.15
CA GLU A 228 -9.58 -2.54 -12.27
C GLU A 228 -10.12 -3.62 -13.19
N PRO A 229 -9.77 -3.58 -14.49
CA PRO A 229 -10.18 -4.61 -15.43
C PRO A 229 -9.41 -5.92 -15.20
N ARG A 230 -10.11 -7.06 -15.32
CA ARG A 230 -9.55 -8.41 -15.26
C ARG A 230 -10.13 -9.28 -16.36
N GLY A 231 -9.60 -9.15 -17.57
CA GLY A 231 -10.14 -9.83 -18.75
C GLY A 231 -11.55 -9.32 -19.08
N ASN A 232 -12.57 -10.18 -18.98
CA ASN A 232 -13.96 -9.85 -19.26
C ASN A 232 -14.78 -9.44 -18.03
N HIS A 233 -14.15 -9.28 -16.88
CA HIS A 233 -14.79 -8.84 -15.64
C HIS A 233 -13.97 -7.72 -14.99
N ALA A 234 -14.54 -7.05 -14.00
CA ALA A 234 -13.84 -6.09 -13.16
C ALA A 234 -13.60 -6.67 -11.77
N LEU A 235 -12.45 -6.35 -11.20
CA LEU A 235 -12.18 -6.56 -9.78
C LEU A 235 -12.37 -5.25 -9.04
N VAL A 236 -13.34 -5.22 -8.11
CA VAL A 236 -13.47 -4.12 -7.15
C VAL A 236 -12.51 -4.38 -6.00
N LEU A 237 -11.48 -3.55 -5.91
CA LEU A 237 -10.42 -3.66 -4.90
C LEU A 237 -10.90 -3.22 -3.53
N ASP A 238 -11.70 -2.17 -3.49
CA ASP A 238 -12.34 -1.64 -2.29
C ASP A 238 -13.59 -0.84 -2.66
N GLY A 239 -14.58 -0.82 -1.77
CA GLY A 239 -15.82 -0.08 -1.96
C GLY A 239 -16.38 0.45 -0.65
N MET A 240 -16.95 1.64 -0.73
CA MET A 240 -17.53 2.36 0.39
C MET A 240 -18.90 2.91 -0.05
N TYR A 241 -19.95 2.57 0.67
CA TYR A 241 -21.31 2.86 0.25
C TYR A 241 -22.18 3.21 1.46
N ASP A 242 -22.99 4.26 1.33
CA ASP A 242 -23.93 4.66 2.39
C ASP A 242 -25.16 3.75 2.44
N SER A 243 -25.45 3.01 1.34
CA SER A 243 -26.58 2.08 1.26
C SER A 243 -26.36 1.00 0.18
N GLU A 244 -27.19 -0.05 0.21
CA GLU A 244 -27.22 -1.08 -0.84
C GLU A 244 -27.58 -0.53 -2.21
N ASP A 245 -28.45 0.46 -2.31
CA ASP A 245 -28.79 1.10 -3.57
C ASP A 245 -27.58 1.85 -4.16
N VAL A 246 -26.83 2.57 -3.32
CA VAL A 246 -25.59 3.21 -3.72
C VAL A 246 -24.56 2.20 -4.18
N LYS A 247 -24.42 1.06 -3.48
CA LYS A 247 -23.54 -0.04 -3.87
C LYS A 247 -23.89 -0.56 -5.27
N ARG A 248 -25.17 -0.83 -5.52
CA ARG A 248 -25.65 -1.30 -6.85
C ARG A 248 -25.35 -0.29 -7.96
N VAL A 249 -25.56 1.00 -7.70
CA VAL A 249 -25.24 2.08 -8.63
C VAL A 249 -23.75 2.18 -8.90
N ALA A 250 -22.91 2.08 -7.87
CA ALA A 250 -21.45 2.11 -8.01
C ALA A 250 -20.94 0.92 -8.82
N LEU A 251 -21.40 -0.30 -8.53
CA LEU A 251 -21.03 -1.51 -9.27
C LEU A 251 -21.48 -1.46 -10.72
N TRP A 252 -22.70 -0.94 -10.99
CA TRP A 252 -23.12 -0.67 -12.36
C TRP A 252 -22.20 0.34 -13.07
N GLY A 253 -21.76 1.38 -12.35
CA GLY A 253 -20.78 2.33 -12.85
C GLY A 253 -19.45 1.65 -13.22
N VAL A 254 -18.95 0.75 -12.37
CA VAL A 254 -17.74 -0.05 -12.65
C VAL A 254 -17.89 -0.81 -13.96
N MET A 255 -18.97 -1.57 -14.13
CA MET A 255 -19.23 -2.34 -15.37
C MET A 255 -19.26 -1.44 -16.59
N LYS A 256 -20.03 -0.34 -16.51
CA LYS A 256 -20.19 0.61 -17.62
C LYS A 256 -18.87 1.26 -18.05
N TYR A 257 -18.05 1.69 -17.08
CA TYR A 257 -16.86 2.48 -17.37
C TYR A 257 -15.62 1.63 -17.67
N LEU A 258 -15.59 0.37 -17.24
CA LEU A 258 -14.55 -0.60 -17.61
C LEU A 258 -14.94 -1.44 -18.83
N ASP A 259 -16.16 -1.26 -19.36
CA ASP A 259 -16.69 -2.00 -20.53
C ASP A 259 -16.60 -3.54 -20.31
N VAL A 260 -17.05 -3.99 -19.14
CA VAL A 260 -17.08 -5.40 -18.77
C VAL A 260 -18.51 -5.87 -18.56
N VAL A 261 -18.74 -7.19 -18.72
CA VAL A 261 -20.07 -7.82 -18.69
C VAL A 261 -20.27 -8.62 -17.39
#